data_749d2128a9d71ca3c7ad786603e56efc
#
_entry.id   749d2128a9d71ca3c7ad786603e56efc
#
_cell.length_a   1.000
_cell.length_b   1.000
_cell.length_c   1.000
_cell.angle_alpha   90.00
_cell.angle_beta   90.00
_cell.angle_gamma   90.00
#
_symmetry.space_group_name_H-M   'P 1'
#
loop_
_entity.id
_entity.type
_entity.pdbx_description
1 polymer ?
#
loop_
_entity_poly.entity_id
_entity_poly.type
_entity_poly.pdbx_seq_one_letter_code
_entity_poly.pdbx_strand_id
1 'polypeptide(L)'
;MSAHLKQLCHTHLPGNKEDSPAEHFVKMAKWCEENNVNHDVYGEGETIQAFEQKVADLLGYEAGLFVVTGTMTQPTVLEIVTRQKRNPIIAMHASSHIPVHEKQGYQLQHRFSILPVGNPYQTWKPEDLTAWPDEIAAVLYELPMREIGGQLPSWQELEDIKAYCAENKIHLHMDGARLWETAAYYQKEYREIAAGFDTTYVSLYKGINGMGGSMLLGLKSFIELASMWMKRQGGNLYHRTPYVVSAAMQFDERLSQMPALFERTKQIYKIIEEFPSLAVRPTQPQANMLHLILPFSCEELKKLQHTFATEKGIWFGNPQVTAHPNQSIVEWYIGDYLLNLGDDELRSFFNQLLGKKA
;
A
#
# COMPACT_ATOMS: atom_id res chain seq x y z
N MET A 1 13.36 17.12 8.55
CA MET A 1 14.06 16.72 9.81
C MET A 1 14.12 15.20 9.95
N SER A 2 13.02 14.45 9.82
CA SER A 2 13.01 12.98 9.93
C SER A 2 13.83 12.23 8.86
N ALA A 3 13.78 12.65 7.60
CA ALA A 3 14.56 12.03 6.51
C ALA A 3 16.07 12.12 6.74
N HIS A 4 16.56 13.25 7.24
CA HIS A 4 17.98 13.42 7.57
C HIS A 4 18.41 12.53 8.74
N LEU A 5 17.57 12.40 9.78
CA LEU A 5 17.86 11.49 10.90
C LEU A 5 17.91 10.02 10.45
N LYS A 6 17.00 9.62 9.57
CA LYS A 6 17.00 8.26 8.98
C LYS A 6 18.34 7.96 8.29
N GLN A 7 18.89 8.91 7.53
CA GLN A 7 20.16 8.74 6.80
C GLN A 7 21.39 8.59 7.72
N LEU A 8 21.33 9.07 8.96
CA LEU A 8 22.41 8.92 9.94
C LEU A 8 22.45 7.53 10.56
N CYS A 9 21.39 6.73 10.40
CA CYS A 9 21.25 5.46 11.05
C CYS A 9 21.83 4.32 10.19
N HIS A 10 22.53 3.39 10.85
CA HIS A 10 23.02 2.16 10.22
C HIS A 10 22.07 0.97 10.43
N THR A 11 21.21 1.05 11.45
CA THR A 11 20.17 0.05 11.74
C THR A 11 18.80 0.66 11.53
N HIS A 12 18.03 0.05 10.66
CA HIS A 12 16.62 0.42 10.41
C HIS A 12 15.73 -0.72 10.88
N LEU A 13 14.61 -0.43 11.54
CA LEU A 13 13.64 -1.44 11.91
C LEU A 13 12.57 -1.59 10.82
N PRO A 14 11.75 -0.57 10.50
CA PRO A 14 10.75 -0.71 9.45
C PRO A 14 11.33 -0.48 8.05
N GLY A 15 10.79 -1.19 7.07
CA GLY A 15 10.99 -0.93 5.66
C GLY A 15 11.88 -1.92 4.93
N ASN A 16 11.94 -1.74 3.62
CA ASN A 16 12.84 -2.48 2.74
C ASN A 16 14.21 -1.81 2.70
N LYS A 17 15.21 -2.60 2.37
CA LYS A 17 16.55 -2.07 2.07
C LYS A 17 16.49 -1.30 0.75
N GLU A 18 16.99 -0.10 0.78
CA GLU A 18 17.08 0.76 -0.40
C GLU A 18 18.52 0.77 -0.91
N ASP A 19 18.71 0.48 -2.20
CA ASP A 19 19.99 0.73 -2.87
C ASP A 19 20.23 2.24 -2.97
N SER A 20 21.49 2.66 -3.03
CA SER A 20 21.81 4.01 -3.46
C SER A 20 21.33 4.22 -4.92
N PRO A 21 21.06 5.45 -5.35
CA PRO A 21 20.67 5.70 -6.75
C PRO A 21 21.66 5.12 -7.75
N ALA A 22 22.95 5.22 -7.47
CA ALA A 22 24.00 4.68 -8.34
C ALA A 22 23.92 3.15 -8.45
N GLU A 23 23.81 2.44 -7.34
CA GLU A 23 23.68 0.98 -7.32
C GLU A 23 22.40 0.54 -8.05
N HIS A 24 21.29 1.24 -7.81
CA HIS A 24 20.03 0.92 -8.46
C HIS A 24 20.11 1.08 -9.97
N PHE A 25 20.71 2.17 -10.46
CA PHE A 25 20.89 2.41 -11.90
C PHE A 25 21.83 1.39 -12.55
N VAL A 26 22.88 0.93 -11.85
CA VAL A 26 23.74 -0.15 -12.35
C VAL A 26 22.96 -1.46 -12.49
N LYS A 27 22.14 -1.83 -11.51
CA LYS A 27 21.25 -3.00 -11.59
C LYS A 27 20.28 -2.90 -12.76
N MET A 28 19.65 -1.73 -12.94
CA MET A 28 18.75 -1.47 -14.07
C MET A 28 19.46 -1.59 -15.42
N ALA A 29 20.65 -1.01 -15.56
CA ALA A 29 21.44 -1.10 -16.80
C ALA A 29 21.74 -2.55 -17.17
N LYS A 30 22.22 -3.34 -16.19
CA LYS A 30 22.50 -4.76 -16.38
C LYS A 30 21.24 -5.53 -16.80
N TRP A 31 20.12 -5.30 -16.12
CA TRP A 31 18.87 -5.96 -16.45
C TRP A 31 18.37 -5.59 -17.87
N CYS A 32 18.54 -4.33 -18.27
CA CYS A 32 18.22 -3.88 -19.63
C CYS A 32 19.05 -4.61 -20.69
N GLU A 33 20.36 -4.79 -20.47
CA GLU A 33 21.24 -5.53 -21.36
C GLU A 33 20.83 -7.00 -21.47
N GLU A 34 20.58 -7.66 -20.33
CA GLU A 34 20.19 -9.08 -20.26
C GLU A 34 18.83 -9.36 -20.91
N ASN A 35 17.92 -8.39 -20.92
CA ASN A 35 16.55 -8.52 -21.44
C ASN A 35 16.34 -7.77 -22.76
N ASN A 36 17.38 -7.22 -23.37
CA ASN A 36 17.31 -6.47 -24.63
C ASN A 36 16.24 -5.36 -24.62
N VAL A 37 16.17 -4.58 -23.54
CA VAL A 37 15.14 -3.57 -23.32
C VAL A 37 15.34 -2.38 -24.24
N ASN A 38 14.31 -2.03 -24.99
CA ASN A 38 14.20 -0.78 -25.72
C ASN A 38 13.30 0.22 -24.97
N HIS A 39 13.50 1.51 -25.23
CA HIS A 39 12.61 2.53 -24.70
C HIS A 39 11.19 2.39 -25.27
N ASP A 40 10.20 2.56 -24.40
CA ASP A 40 8.84 2.84 -24.86
C ASP A 40 8.72 4.26 -25.42
N VAL A 41 7.72 4.48 -26.24
CA VAL A 41 7.30 5.82 -26.69
C VAL A 41 5.86 6.04 -26.25
N TYR A 42 5.66 6.89 -25.26
CA TYR A 42 4.34 7.16 -24.66
C TYR A 42 3.59 5.92 -24.13
N GLY A 43 4.33 4.92 -23.67
CA GLY A 43 3.80 3.65 -23.18
C GLY A 43 3.64 2.57 -24.24
N GLU A 44 4.02 2.84 -25.49
CA GLU A 44 4.08 1.85 -26.56
C GLU A 44 5.48 1.25 -26.63
N GLY A 45 5.64 -0.03 -26.29
CA GLY A 45 6.91 -0.75 -26.29
C GLY A 45 6.76 -2.15 -25.72
N GLU A 46 7.57 -3.10 -26.22
CA GLU A 46 7.45 -4.52 -25.86
C GLU A 46 7.60 -4.76 -24.37
N THR A 47 8.61 -4.17 -23.73
CA THR A 47 8.88 -4.39 -22.30
C THR A 47 7.75 -3.90 -21.40
N ILE A 48 7.20 -2.71 -21.65
CA ILE A 48 6.11 -2.18 -20.84
C ILE A 48 4.83 -2.98 -21.06
N GLN A 49 4.49 -3.33 -22.30
CA GLN A 49 3.30 -4.11 -22.63
C GLN A 49 3.38 -5.53 -22.06
N ALA A 50 4.55 -6.16 -22.13
CA ALA A 50 4.76 -7.47 -21.52
C ALA A 50 4.61 -7.43 -20.00
N PHE A 51 5.10 -6.38 -19.35
CA PHE A 51 4.95 -6.23 -17.90
C PHE A 51 3.50 -5.90 -17.50
N GLU A 52 2.79 -5.06 -18.26
CA GLU A 52 1.35 -4.79 -18.08
C GLU A 52 0.54 -6.08 -18.19
N GLN A 53 0.79 -6.90 -19.21
CA GLN A 53 0.11 -8.18 -19.41
C GLN A 53 0.45 -9.17 -18.31
N LYS A 54 1.73 -9.28 -17.90
CA LYS A 54 2.16 -10.14 -16.79
C LYS A 54 1.38 -9.86 -15.50
N VAL A 55 1.22 -8.59 -15.14
CA VAL A 55 0.49 -8.20 -13.93
C VAL A 55 -1.02 -8.43 -14.11
N ALA A 56 -1.56 -8.17 -15.30
CA ALA A 56 -2.96 -8.45 -15.62
C ALA A 56 -3.27 -9.95 -15.50
N ASP A 57 -2.44 -10.81 -16.07
CA ASP A 57 -2.60 -12.27 -16.00
C ASP A 57 -2.51 -12.79 -14.56
N LEU A 58 -1.57 -12.25 -13.76
CA LEU A 58 -1.41 -12.63 -12.35
C LEU A 58 -2.67 -12.33 -11.53
N LEU A 59 -3.34 -11.22 -11.82
CA LEU A 59 -4.55 -10.79 -11.09
C LEU A 59 -5.85 -11.21 -11.79
N GLY A 60 -5.79 -11.83 -12.98
CA GLY A 60 -6.95 -12.34 -13.69
C GLY A 60 -7.76 -11.29 -14.44
N TYR A 61 -7.13 -10.17 -14.82
CA TYR A 61 -7.75 -9.11 -15.62
C TYR A 61 -7.43 -9.23 -17.11
N GLU A 62 -8.26 -8.60 -17.96
CA GLU A 62 -8.04 -8.57 -19.41
C GLU A 62 -6.86 -7.69 -19.82
N ALA A 63 -6.62 -6.60 -19.09
CA ALA A 63 -5.58 -5.63 -19.42
C ALA A 63 -5.05 -4.89 -18.19
N GLY A 64 -3.80 -4.43 -18.30
CA GLY A 64 -3.16 -3.52 -17.37
C GLY A 64 -2.71 -2.23 -18.06
N LEU A 65 -2.58 -1.16 -17.30
CA LEU A 65 -2.01 0.12 -17.72
C LEU A 65 -1.00 0.58 -16.68
N PHE A 66 0.26 0.68 -17.08
CA PHE A 66 1.29 1.30 -16.23
C PHE A 66 1.06 2.81 -16.13
N VAL A 67 0.96 3.31 -14.89
CA VAL A 67 0.76 4.72 -14.56
C VAL A 67 1.85 5.17 -13.60
N VAL A 68 2.34 6.40 -13.77
CA VAL A 68 3.49 6.91 -13.00
C VAL A 68 3.15 7.10 -11.52
N THR A 69 1.90 7.42 -11.18
CA THR A 69 1.48 7.71 -9.81
C THR A 69 0.07 7.24 -9.50
N GLY A 70 -0.12 6.65 -8.31
CA GLY A 70 -1.42 6.22 -7.80
C GLY A 70 -2.40 7.37 -7.57
N THR A 71 -1.92 8.52 -7.12
CA THR A 71 -2.71 9.74 -6.89
C THR A 71 -3.42 10.24 -8.15
N MET A 72 -2.87 9.96 -9.34
CA MET A 72 -3.57 10.20 -10.60
C MET A 72 -4.53 9.06 -10.95
N THR A 73 -4.14 7.82 -10.64
CA THR A 73 -4.83 6.62 -11.10
C THR A 73 -6.22 6.49 -10.49
N GLN A 74 -6.31 6.43 -9.16
CA GLN A 74 -7.58 6.14 -8.47
C GLN A 74 -8.64 7.23 -8.65
N PRO A 75 -8.34 8.54 -8.48
CA PRO A 75 -9.33 9.57 -8.75
C PRO A 75 -9.80 9.60 -10.21
N THR A 76 -8.95 9.19 -11.17
CA THR A 76 -9.35 9.10 -12.58
C THR A 76 -10.35 7.96 -12.81
N VAL A 77 -10.11 6.79 -12.23
CA VAL A 77 -11.05 5.65 -12.30
C VAL A 77 -12.42 6.06 -11.75
N LEU A 78 -12.44 6.62 -10.54
CA LEU A 78 -13.67 7.01 -9.87
C LEU A 78 -14.42 8.12 -10.64
N GLU A 79 -13.69 9.10 -11.20
CA GLU A 79 -14.31 10.14 -12.05
C GLU A 79 -14.93 9.55 -13.32
N ILE A 80 -14.28 8.60 -13.99
CA ILE A 80 -14.85 7.92 -15.16
C ILE A 80 -16.18 7.25 -14.80
N VAL A 81 -16.17 6.49 -13.69
CA VAL A 81 -17.35 5.76 -13.22
C VAL A 81 -18.51 6.72 -12.87
N THR A 82 -18.23 7.81 -12.14
CA THR A 82 -19.27 8.80 -11.78
C THR A 82 -19.89 9.46 -13.01
N ARG A 83 -19.09 9.74 -14.03
CA ARG A 83 -19.58 10.29 -15.30
C ARG A 83 -20.43 9.29 -16.09
N GLN A 84 -20.01 8.03 -16.16
CA GLN A 84 -20.76 6.98 -16.84
C GLN A 84 -22.11 6.72 -16.17
N LYS A 85 -22.14 6.69 -14.84
CA LYS A 85 -23.34 6.46 -14.04
C LYS A 85 -24.18 7.71 -13.80
N ARG A 86 -23.66 8.90 -14.11
CA ARG A 86 -24.27 10.20 -13.80
C ARG A 86 -24.61 10.36 -12.32
N ASN A 87 -23.78 9.78 -11.48
CA ASN A 87 -23.91 9.83 -10.03
C ASN A 87 -22.53 10.16 -9.43
N PRO A 88 -22.37 11.27 -8.67
CA PRO A 88 -21.08 11.69 -8.14
C PRO A 88 -20.66 10.97 -6.85
N ILE A 89 -21.50 10.10 -6.28
CA ILE A 89 -21.31 9.55 -4.94
C ILE A 89 -20.42 8.29 -4.99
N ILE A 90 -19.29 8.36 -4.29
CA ILE A 90 -18.35 7.26 -4.09
C ILE A 90 -18.29 6.92 -2.62
N ALA A 91 -18.61 5.68 -2.26
CA ALA A 91 -18.41 5.21 -0.89
C ALA A 91 -16.99 4.68 -0.70
N MET A 92 -16.37 5.08 0.40
CA MET A 92 -15.06 4.57 0.83
C MET A 92 -14.88 4.76 2.32
N HIS A 93 -13.96 4.00 2.90
CA HIS A 93 -13.64 4.14 4.31
C HIS A 93 -13.05 5.53 4.63
N ALA A 94 -13.37 6.08 5.80
CA ALA A 94 -12.89 7.42 6.20
C ALA A 94 -11.36 7.51 6.28
N SER A 95 -10.67 6.39 6.48
CA SER A 95 -9.21 6.29 6.50
C SER A 95 -8.57 5.99 5.14
N SER A 96 -9.35 5.88 4.06
CA SER A 96 -8.80 5.63 2.71
C SER A 96 -7.82 6.72 2.29
N HIS A 97 -6.88 6.34 1.43
CA HIS A 97 -5.77 7.20 1.01
C HIS A 97 -6.24 8.54 0.39
N ILE A 98 -7.30 8.52 -0.41
CA ILE A 98 -7.79 9.71 -1.13
C ILE A 98 -8.18 10.85 -0.17
N PRO A 99 -9.09 10.65 0.81
CA PRO A 99 -9.47 11.73 1.72
C PRO A 99 -8.33 12.14 2.67
N VAL A 100 -7.44 11.21 3.05
CA VAL A 100 -6.41 11.48 4.07
C VAL A 100 -5.16 12.12 3.48
N HIS A 101 -4.68 11.65 2.32
CA HIS A 101 -3.34 11.98 1.81
C HIS A 101 -3.32 12.80 0.52
N GLU A 102 -4.41 12.86 -0.25
CA GLU A 102 -4.40 13.51 -1.57
C GLU A 102 -4.84 14.98 -1.55
N LYS A 103 -4.79 15.62 -0.38
CA LYS A 103 -5.04 17.06 -0.20
C LYS A 103 -6.36 17.54 -0.81
N GLN A 104 -7.41 16.74 -0.72
CA GLN A 104 -8.74 16.98 -1.28
C GLN A 104 -8.74 17.30 -2.79
N GLY A 105 -7.77 16.76 -3.53
CA GLY A 105 -7.67 16.97 -4.98
C GLY A 105 -8.92 16.58 -5.74
N TYR A 106 -9.59 15.52 -5.33
CA TYR A 106 -10.88 15.09 -5.91
C TYR A 106 -11.99 16.15 -5.77
N GLN A 107 -12.06 16.82 -4.61
CA GLN A 107 -13.08 17.82 -4.30
C GLN A 107 -12.77 19.15 -4.98
N LEU A 108 -11.52 19.63 -4.88
CA LEU A 108 -11.07 20.89 -5.49
C LEU A 108 -11.16 20.87 -7.01
N GLN A 109 -11.04 19.69 -7.63
CA GLN A 109 -11.20 19.49 -9.06
C GLN A 109 -12.64 19.07 -9.45
N HIS A 110 -13.59 19.08 -8.52
CA HIS A 110 -15.00 18.74 -8.73
C HIS A 110 -15.21 17.37 -9.40
N ARG A 111 -14.40 16.36 -9.03
CA ARG A 111 -14.43 15.04 -9.67
C ARG A 111 -15.59 14.18 -9.18
N PHE A 112 -15.77 14.08 -7.87
CA PHE A 112 -16.79 13.28 -7.20
C PHE A 112 -16.98 13.73 -5.75
N SER A 113 -17.99 13.17 -5.08
CA SER A 113 -18.25 13.34 -3.66
C SER A 113 -17.97 12.04 -2.92
N ILE A 114 -17.30 12.12 -1.77
CA ILE A 114 -17.03 10.96 -0.93
C ILE A 114 -18.13 10.80 0.10
N LEU A 115 -18.67 9.58 0.19
CA LEU A 115 -19.49 9.09 1.29
C LEU A 115 -18.58 8.24 2.20
N PRO A 116 -18.18 8.75 3.36
CA PRO A 116 -17.36 7.98 4.29
C PRO A 116 -18.22 6.90 4.97
N VAL A 117 -17.78 5.65 4.90
CA VAL A 117 -18.52 4.52 5.45
C VAL A 117 -17.69 3.76 6.50
N GLY A 118 -18.37 3.07 7.40
CA GLY A 118 -17.79 2.20 8.42
C GLY A 118 -17.22 2.94 9.63
N ASN A 119 -16.70 2.15 10.56
CA ASN A 119 -16.01 2.64 11.76
C ASN A 119 -14.57 3.04 11.38
N PRO A 120 -14.08 4.25 11.71
CA PRO A 120 -12.74 4.72 11.32
C PRO A 120 -11.57 3.86 11.77
N TYR A 121 -11.77 2.89 12.67
CA TYR A 121 -10.74 2.06 13.27
C TYR A 121 -10.84 0.56 12.96
N GLN A 122 -11.82 0.17 12.14
CA GLN A 122 -12.09 -1.21 11.77
C GLN A 122 -12.39 -1.33 10.28
N THR A 123 -12.23 -2.52 9.73
CA THR A 123 -12.74 -2.84 8.39
C THR A 123 -14.25 -2.70 8.36
N TRP A 124 -14.82 -2.46 7.20
CA TRP A 124 -16.24 -2.19 7.02
C TRP A 124 -16.92 -3.28 6.16
N LYS A 125 -18.24 -3.34 6.25
CA LYS A 125 -19.11 -4.41 5.75
C LYS A 125 -20.24 -3.84 4.88
N PRO A 126 -21.00 -4.68 4.16
CA PRO A 126 -22.16 -4.23 3.37
C PRO A 126 -23.19 -3.43 4.17
N GLU A 127 -23.40 -3.77 5.46
CA GLU A 127 -24.33 -3.06 6.34
C GLU A 127 -23.98 -1.58 6.51
N ASP A 128 -22.68 -1.25 6.45
CA ASP A 128 -22.23 0.14 6.52
C ASP A 128 -22.64 0.95 5.27
N LEU A 129 -22.84 0.29 4.11
CA LEU A 129 -23.39 0.91 2.91
C LEU A 129 -24.89 1.10 3.02
N THR A 130 -25.62 0.09 3.52
CA THR A 130 -27.08 0.13 3.63
C THR A 130 -27.61 1.15 4.65
N ALA A 131 -26.74 1.61 5.55
CA ALA A 131 -27.05 2.69 6.49
C ALA A 131 -27.32 4.05 5.79
N TRP A 132 -26.95 4.19 4.53
CA TRP A 132 -27.12 5.40 3.73
C TRP A 132 -28.22 5.22 2.70
N PRO A 133 -29.13 6.20 2.56
CA PRO A 133 -30.23 6.11 1.59
C PRO A 133 -29.81 6.47 0.15
N ASP A 134 -28.58 6.96 -0.01
CA ASP A 134 -28.09 7.47 -1.30
C ASP A 134 -27.73 6.32 -2.26
N GLU A 135 -28.00 6.50 -3.54
CA GLU A 135 -27.45 5.63 -4.57
C GLU A 135 -25.94 5.88 -4.72
N ILE A 136 -25.17 4.81 -4.76
CA ILE A 136 -23.70 4.83 -4.81
C ILE A 136 -23.23 4.46 -6.21
N ALA A 137 -22.40 5.30 -6.84
CA ALA A 137 -21.82 5.01 -8.15
C ALA A 137 -20.72 3.96 -8.09
N ALA A 138 -19.83 4.10 -7.12
CA ALA A 138 -18.75 3.15 -6.91
C ALA A 138 -18.39 3.04 -5.43
N VAL A 139 -17.77 1.93 -5.10
CA VAL A 139 -17.09 1.67 -3.83
C VAL A 139 -15.60 1.60 -4.11
N LEU A 140 -14.80 2.30 -3.31
CA LEU A 140 -13.37 2.05 -3.21
C LEU A 140 -13.10 1.24 -1.94
N TYR A 141 -12.54 0.04 -2.11
CA TYR A 141 -12.14 -0.83 -1.00
C TYR A 141 -10.64 -0.99 -0.94
N GLU A 142 -10.02 -0.55 0.14
CA GLU A 142 -8.57 -0.62 0.34
C GLU A 142 -8.17 -1.97 0.94
N LEU A 143 -7.19 -2.66 0.33
CA LEU A 143 -6.67 -3.96 0.77
C LEU A 143 -5.13 -3.97 0.76
N PRO A 144 -4.49 -4.10 1.94
CA PRO A 144 -5.01 -3.89 3.31
C PRO A 144 -5.22 -2.41 3.65
N MET A 145 -6.02 -2.10 4.67
CA MET A 145 -6.29 -0.72 5.11
C MET A 145 -5.14 -0.18 5.96
N ARG A 146 -4.29 0.64 5.36
CA ARG A 146 -3.05 1.13 5.96
C ARG A 146 -3.26 1.94 7.24
N GLU A 147 -4.17 2.91 7.22
CA GLU A 147 -4.35 3.88 8.32
C GLU A 147 -4.90 3.24 9.61
N ILE A 148 -5.34 2.02 9.52
CA ILE A 148 -5.76 1.22 10.68
C ILE A 148 -4.81 0.04 10.96
N GLY A 149 -3.55 0.15 10.51
CA GLY A 149 -2.48 -0.82 10.80
C GLY A 149 -2.40 -2.00 9.83
N GLY A 150 -2.94 -1.87 8.63
CA GLY A 150 -2.94 -2.94 7.64
C GLY A 150 -4.01 -4.00 7.89
N GLN A 151 -5.15 -3.60 8.48
CA GLN A 151 -6.27 -4.52 8.68
C GLN A 151 -6.85 -5.01 7.37
N LEU A 152 -7.27 -6.25 7.37
CA LEU A 152 -8.00 -6.92 6.31
C LEU A 152 -9.35 -7.41 6.84
N PRO A 153 -10.42 -7.37 6.05
CA PRO A 153 -11.65 -8.07 6.37
C PRO A 153 -11.38 -9.59 6.42
N SER A 154 -12.24 -10.36 7.07
CA SER A 154 -12.25 -11.81 6.86
C SER A 154 -12.55 -12.12 5.39
N TRP A 155 -12.20 -13.34 4.96
CA TRP A 155 -12.51 -13.74 3.57
C TRP A 155 -14.00 -13.64 3.27
N GLN A 156 -14.85 -14.06 4.20
CA GLN A 156 -16.30 -14.00 4.03
C GLN A 156 -16.80 -12.55 3.91
N GLU A 157 -16.33 -11.64 4.77
CA GLU A 157 -16.69 -10.21 4.68
C GLU A 157 -16.27 -9.59 3.35
N LEU A 158 -15.11 -9.99 2.80
CA LEU A 158 -14.68 -9.54 1.48
C LEU A 158 -15.61 -10.06 0.37
N GLU A 159 -16.00 -11.33 0.42
CA GLU A 159 -16.94 -11.90 -0.54
C GLU A 159 -18.34 -11.25 -0.44
N ASP A 160 -18.78 -10.95 0.78
CA ASP A 160 -20.07 -10.27 1.00
C ASP A 160 -20.09 -8.85 0.39
N ILE A 161 -18.98 -8.09 0.49
CA ILE A 161 -18.84 -6.79 -0.18
C ILE A 161 -18.89 -6.95 -1.70
N LYS A 162 -18.17 -7.93 -2.25
CA LYS A 162 -18.18 -8.19 -3.71
C LYS A 162 -19.58 -8.54 -4.19
N ALA A 163 -20.26 -9.46 -3.49
CA ALA A 163 -21.63 -9.87 -3.82
C ALA A 163 -22.61 -8.68 -3.76
N TYR A 164 -22.56 -7.89 -2.69
CA TYR A 164 -23.39 -6.72 -2.52
C TYR A 164 -23.21 -5.71 -3.66
N CYS A 165 -21.96 -5.39 -4.01
CA CYS A 165 -21.68 -4.47 -5.09
C CYS A 165 -22.16 -4.99 -6.45
N ALA A 166 -21.97 -6.27 -6.73
CA ALA A 166 -22.44 -6.91 -7.96
C ALA A 166 -23.98 -6.90 -8.09
N GLU A 167 -24.69 -7.29 -7.02
CA GLU A 167 -26.15 -7.30 -6.98
C GLU A 167 -26.77 -5.91 -7.17
N ASN A 168 -26.14 -4.89 -6.59
CA ASN A 168 -26.60 -3.50 -6.66
C ASN A 168 -26.01 -2.73 -7.85
N LYS A 169 -25.23 -3.40 -8.72
CA LYS A 169 -24.56 -2.80 -9.88
C LYS A 169 -23.66 -1.61 -9.50
N ILE A 170 -23.05 -1.65 -8.33
CA ILE A 170 -22.09 -0.66 -7.85
C ILE A 170 -20.71 -1.06 -8.40
N HIS A 171 -19.99 -0.12 -9.02
CA HIS A 171 -18.63 -0.38 -9.47
C HIS A 171 -17.70 -0.57 -8.27
N LEU A 172 -17.08 -1.72 -8.15
CA LEU A 172 -16.15 -2.03 -7.06
C LEU A 172 -14.71 -1.85 -7.52
N HIS A 173 -14.05 -0.83 -6.97
CA HIS A 173 -12.64 -0.52 -7.23
C HIS A 173 -11.77 -0.93 -6.04
N MET A 174 -10.71 -1.70 -6.29
CA MET A 174 -9.74 -2.04 -5.25
C MET A 174 -8.61 -1.01 -5.20
N ASP A 175 -8.42 -0.39 -4.03
CA ASP A 175 -7.13 0.19 -3.70
C ASP A 175 -6.21 -0.93 -3.18
N GLY A 176 -5.50 -1.56 -4.09
CA GLY A 176 -4.53 -2.61 -3.81
C GLY A 176 -3.11 -2.09 -3.66
N ALA A 177 -2.93 -0.89 -3.10
CA ALA A 177 -1.60 -0.29 -2.93
C ALA A 177 -0.58 -1.20 -2.23
N ARG A 178 -1.07 -2.16 -1.43
CA ARG A 178 -0.30 -3.21 -0.76
C ARG A 178 -0.90 -4.62 -0.96
N LEU A 179 -1.57 -4.84 -2.07
CA LEU A 179 -2.23 -6.12 -2.38
C LEU A 179 -1.27 -7.32 -2.28
N TRP A 180 0.00 -7.12 -2.66
CA TRP A 180 1.02 -8.17 -2.63
C TRP A 180 1.21 -8.81 -1.25
N GLU A 181 0.85 -8.10 -0.19
CA GLU A 181 1.01 -8.46 1.21
C GLU A 181 -0.18 -9.26 1.77
N THR A 182 -1.26 -9.45 1.00
CA THR A 182 -2.52 -10.04 1.47
C THR A 182 -2.62 -11.55 1.26
N ALA A 183 -1.95 -12.07 0.24
CA ALA A 183 -2.07 -13.46 -0.19
C ALA A 183 -1.67 -14.46 0.91
N ALA A 184 -0.61 -14.14 1.67
CA ALA A 184 -0.13 -14.98 2.76
C ALA A 184 -1.12 -15.09 3.93
N TYR A 185 -1.85 -14.01 4.23
CA TYR A 185 -2.91 -14.01 5.25
C TYR A 185 -4.14 -14.81 4.82
N TYR A 186 -4.65 -14.53 3.61
CA TYR A 186 -5.83 -15.21 3.10
C TYR A 186 -5.55 -16.66 2.67
N GLN A 187 -4.29 -17.02 2.45
CA GLN A 187 -3.90 -18.30 1.84
C GLN A 187 -4.61 -18.53 0.49
N LYS A 188 -4.61 -17.48 -0.33
CA LYS A 188 -5.30 -17.37 -1.60
C LYS A 188 -4.36 -16.82 -2.67
N GLU A 189 -4.58 -17.26 -3.91
CA GLU A 189 -3.92 -16.68 -5.06
C GLU A 189 -4.38 -15.22 -5.29
N TYR A 190 -3.49 -14.38 -5.83
CA TYR A 190 -3.82 -12.98 -6.12
C TYR A 190 -5.05 -12.84 -7.03
N ARG A 191 -5.22 -13.76 -7.98
CA ARG A 191 -6.39 -13.82 -8.86
C ARG A 191 -7.70 -14.04 -8.09
N GLU A 192 -7.69 -14.90 -7.08
CA GLU A 192 -8.87 -15.14 -6.24
C GLU A 192 -9.23 -13.90 -5.42
N ILE A 193 -8.21 -13.21 -4.87
CA ILE A 193 -8.41 -11.99 -4.09
C ILE A 193 -8.97 -10.86 -4.98
N ALA A 194 -8.45 -10.72 -6.20
CA ALA A 194 -8.88 -9.68 -7.14
C ALA A 194 -10.22 -9.98 -7.83
N ALA A 195 -10.63 -11.24 -7.90
CA ALA A 195 -11.90 -11.63 -8.51
C ALA A 195 -13.08 -10.89 -7.84
N GLY A 196 -14.02 -10.40 -8.66
CA GLY A 196 -15.19 -9.63 -8.19
C GLY A 196 -14.97 -8.12 -8.06
N PHE A 197 -13.74 -7.63 -8.23
CA PHE A 197 -13.47 -6.20 -8.42
C PHE A 197 -13.53 -5.85 -9.91
N ASP A 198 -14.24 -4.77 -10.25
CA ASP A 198 -14.33 -4.28 -11.64
C ASP A 198 -13.00 -3.68 -12.11
N THR A 199 -12.30 -2.99 -11.21
CA THR A 199 -10.98 -2.42 -11.44
C THR A 199 -10.11 -2.52 -10.20
N THR A 200 -8.80 -2.69 -10.41
CA THR A 200 -7.81 -2.76 -9.32
C THR A 200 -6.63 -1.84 -9.61
N TYR A 201 -6.24 -1.08 -8.60
CA TYR A 201 -4.97 -0.36 -8.56
C TYR A 201 -3.97 -1.13 -7.70
N VAL A 202 -2.72 -1.26 -8.16
CA VAL A 202 -1.61 -1.77 -7.35
C VAL A 202 -0.40 -0.85 -7.46
N SER A 203 0.34 -0.68 -6.35
CA SER A 203 1.61 0.05 -6.39
C SER A 203 2.78 -0.85 -6.73
N LEU A 204 3.80 -0.28 -7.39
CA LEU A 204 5.03 -0.97 -7.77
C LEU A 204 6.26 -0.47 -6.97
N TYR A 205 6.07 0.52 -6.09
CA TYR A 205 7.15 1.14 -5.29
C TYR A 205 7.05 0.90 -3.78
N LYS A 206 6.00 0.17 -3.32
CA LYS A 206 5.84 -0.25 -1.91
C LYS A 206 6.43 -1.65 -1.73
N GLY A 207 5.60 -2.70 -1.69
CA GLY A 207 6.06 -4.09 -1.54
C GLY A 207 7.04 -4.54 -2.62
N ILE A 208 6.87 -4.09 -3.86
CA ILE A 208 7.77 -4.42 -4.98
C ILE A 208 9.09 -3.64 -4.93
N ASN A 209 9.12 -2.48 -4.25
CA ASN A 209 10.33 -1.66 -4.07
C ASN A 209 10.89 -1.02 -5.36
N GLY A 210 10.06 -0.82 -6.39
CA GLY A 210 10.44 -0.05 -7.59
C GLY A 210 10.60 1.44 -7.29
N MET A 211 11.25 2.19 -8.18
CA MET A 211 11.47 3.65 -8.05
C MET A 211 10.15 4.45 -8.01
N GLY A 212 9.09 3.90 -8.57
CA GLY A 212 7.78 4.53 -8.70
C GLY A 212 6.88 3.71 -9.59
N GLY A 213 5.73 4.28 -9.94
CA GLY A 213 4.77 3.62 -10.81
C GLY A 213 3.73 2.78 -10.09
N SER A 214 2.69 2.53 -10.81
CA SER A 214 1.54 1.74 -10.38
C SER A 214 0.95 1.04 -11.60
N MET A 215 0.08 0.08 -11.37
CA MET A 215 -0.68 -0.59 -12.42
C MET A 215 -2.17 -0.41 -12.15
N LEU A 216 -2.91 0.02 -13.16
CA LEU A 216 -4.37 -0.05 -13.18
C LEU A 216 -4.77 -1.29 -13.99
N LEU A 217 -5.68 -2.09 -13.46
CA LEU A 217 -6.15 -3.34 -14.08
C LEU A 217 -7.67 -3.32 -14.20
N GLY A 218 -8.20 -3.96 -15.23
CA GLY A 218 -9.63 -4.04 -15.50
C GLY A 218 -9.94 -4.62 -16.87
N LEU A 219 -11.18 -4.43 -17.31
CA LEU A 219 -11.60 -4.75 -18.68
C LEU A 219 -10.82 -3.89 -19.67
N LYS A 220 -10.43 -4.46 -20.81
CA LYS A 220 -9.64 -3.77 -21.83
C LYS A 220 -10.27 -2.44 -22.28
N SER A 221 -11.57 -2.42 -22.49
CA SER A 221 -12.30 -1.20 -22.89
C SER A 221 -12.24 -0.09 -21.83
N PHE A 222 -12.27 -0.46 -20.54
CA PHE A 222 -12.12 0.50 -19.45
C PHE A 222 -10.68 1.02 -19.36
N ILE A 223 -9.69 0.15 -19.52
CA ILE A 223 -8.25 0.51 -19.50
C ILE A 223 -7.91 1.47 -20.64
N GLU A 224 -8.42 1.26 -21.84
CA GLU A 224 -8.28 2.17 -22.98
C GLU A 224 -8.87 3.56 -22.68
N LEU A 225 -10.07 3.61 -22.08
CA LEU A 225 -10.71 4.85 -21.66
C LEU A 225 -9.88 5.57 -20.57
N ALA A 226 -9.41 4.83 -19.56
CA ALA A 226 -8.58 5.36 -18.48
C ALA A 226 -7.26 5.94 -19.01
N SER A 227 -6.62 5.28 -19.98
CA SER A 227 -5.41 5.78 -20.64
C SER A 227 -5.63 7.16 -21.28
N MET A 228 -6.75 7.36 -22.00
CA MET A 228 -7.08 8.67 -22.54
C MET A 228 -7.27 9.74 -21.47
N TRP A 229 -7.93 9.39 -20.35
CA TRP A 229 -8.14 10.33 -19.24
C TRP A 229 -6.82 10.73 -18.58
N MET A 230 -5.94 9.76 -18.34
CA MET A 230 -4.63 10.01 -17.74
C MET A 230 -3.75 10.87 -18.66
N LYS A 231 -3.83 10.67 -19.98
CA LYS A 231 -3.18 11.53 -20.95
C LYS A 231 -3.63 12.98 -20.87
N ARG A 232 -4.96 13.22 -20.73
CA ARG A 232 -5.54 14.57 -20.55
C ARG A 232 -5.05 15.27 -19.28
N GLN A 233 -4.66 14.51 -18.25
CA GLN A 233 -4.15 15.00 -16.98
C GLN A 233 -2.62 15.16 -16.95
N GLY A 234 -1.93 14.99 -18.09
CA GLY A 234 -0.47 15.10 -18.18
C GLY A 234 0.30 13.85 -17.76
N GLY A 235 -0.37 12.72 -17.55
CA GLY A 235 0.26 11.46 -17.12
C GLY A 235 0.97 10.68 -18.24
N ASN A 236 1.05 11.23 -19.44
CA ASN A 236 1.64 10.58 -20.62
C ASN A 236 3.11 10.97 -20.80
N LEU A 237 4.00 10.36 -20.02
CA LEU A 237 5.44 10.56 -20.16
C LEU A 237 5.95 9.97 -21.48
N TYR A 238 6.95 10.62 -22.08
CA TYR A 238 7.57 10.18 -23.32
C TYR A 238 8.24 8.80 -23.17
N HIS A 239 9.01 8.60 -22.09
CA HIS A 239 9.56 7.30 -21.71
C HIS A 239 9.13 6.93 -20.29
N ARG A 240 8.45 5.81 -20.10
CA ARG A 240 8.10 5.20 -18.81
C ARG A 240 9.07 4.07 -18.44
N THR A 241 9.90 3.65 -19.40
CA THR A 241 10.87 2.55 -19.28
C THR A 241 11.65 2.54 -17.96
N PRO A 242 12.22 3.66 -17.45
CA PRO A 242 12.98 3.61 -16.19
C PRO A 242 12.17 3.11 -15.00
N TYR A 243 10.91 3.53 -14.88
CA TYR A 243 10.03 3.08 -13.80
C TYR A 243 9.59 1.62 -13.99
N VAL A 244 9.28 1.23 -15.23
CA VAL A 244 8.90 -0.15 -15.58
C VAL A 244 10.04 -1.10 -15.27
N VAL A 245 11.25 -0.82 -15.76
CA VAL A 245 12.45 -1.63 -15.51
C VAL A 245 12.72 -1.77 -14.03
N SER A 246 12.69 -0.66 -13.29
CA SER A 246 12.91 -0.65 -11.85
C SER A 246 11.94 -1.57 -11.09
N ALA A 247 10.70 -1.68 -11.53
CA ALA A 247 9.72 -2.59 -10.94
C ALA A 247 9.88 -4.02 -11.46
N ALA A 248 9.98 -4.20 -12.78
CA ALA A 248 9.99 -5.51 -13.43
C ALA A 248 11.19 -6.37 -13.02
N MET A 249 12.38 -5.76 -12.86
CA MET A 249 13.61 -6.48 -12.52
C MET A 249 13.57 -7.19 -11.15
N GLN A 250 12.69 -6.75 -10.25
CA GLN A 250 12.60 -7.32 -8.90
C GLN A 250 11.21 -7.87 -8.56
N PHE A 251 10.27 -7.80 -9.50
CA PHE A 251 8.87 -8.12 -9.25
C PHE A 251 8.67 -9.55 -8.72
N ASP A 252 9.22 -10.55 -9.41
CA ASP A 252 9.04 -11.95 -9.03
C ASP A 252 9.74 -12.29 -7.71
N GLU A 253 10.95 -11.76 -7.53
CA GLU A 253 11.70 -11.95 -6.30
C GLU A 253 10.94 -11.37 -5.10
N ARG A 254 10.43 -10.15 -5.22
CA ARG A 254 9.65 -9.51 -4.15
C ARG A 254 8.35 -10.25 -3.84
N LEU A 255 7.64 -10.74 -4.84
CA LEU A 255 6.46 -11.57 -4.61
C LEU A 255 6.79 -12.86 -3.87
N SER A 256 7.88 -13.51 -4.23
CA SER A 256 8.32 -14.75 -3.57
C SER A 256 8.70 -14.56 -2.10
N GLN A 257 9.05 -13.35 -1.68
CA GLN A 257 9.40 -13.02 -0.30
C GLN A 257 8.17 -12.77 0.60
N MET A 258 6.99 -12.47 0.05
CA MET A 258 5.80 -12.10 0.82
C MET A 258 5.42 -13.11 1.91
N PRO A 259 5.44 -14.45 1.67
CA PRO A 259 5.18 -15.42 2.72
C PRO A 259 6.18 -15.34 3.89
N ALA A 260 7.48 -15.17 3.59
CA ALA A 260 8.51 -15.06 4.62
C ALA A 260 8.35 -13.77 5.47
N LEU A 261 8.00 -12.66 4.84
CA LEU A 261 7.70 -11.41 5.53
C LEU A 261 6.49 -11.54 6.45
N PHE A 262 5.45 -12.25 6.04
CA PHE A 262 4.28 -12.50 6.87
C PHE A 262 4.61 -13.42 8.06
N GLU A 263 5.39 -14.49 7.87
CA GLU A 263 5.86 -15.35 8.96
C GLU A 263 6.73 -14.56 9.95
N ARG A 264 7.61 -13.68 9.44
CA ARG A 264 8.39 -12.78 10.29
C ARG A 264 7.50 -11.84 11.10
N THR A 265 6.43 -11.34 10.50
CA THR A 265 5.45 -10.51 11.21
C THR A 265 4.83 -11.26 12.39
N LYS A 266 4.44 -12.52 12.23
CA LYS A 266 3.92 -13.34 13.33
C LYS A 266 4.93 -13.53 14.47
N GLN A 267 6.21 -13.68 14.14
CA GLN A 267 7.28 -13.77 15.16
C GLN A 267 7.44 -12.46 15.91
N ILE A 268 7.39 -11.32 15.21
CA ILE A 268 7.48 -10.00 15.81
C ILE A 268 6.30 -9.74 16.77
N TYR A 269 5.10 -10.16 16.43
CA TYR A 269 3.94 -10.07 17.34
C TYR A 269 4.20 -10.83 18.64
N LYS A 270 4.73 -12.05 18.58
CA LYS A 270 5.09 -12.84 19.78
C LYS A 270 6.15 -12.15 20.64
N ILE A 271 7.13 -11.49 20.00
CA ILE A 271 8.13 -10.72 20.75
C ILE A 271 7.49 -9.50 21.42
N ILE A 272 6.60 -8.79 20.72
CA ILE A 272 5.92 -7.62 21.29
C ILE A 272 5.04 -8.03 22.49
N GLU A 273 4.39 -9.19 22.46
CA GLU A 273 3.59 -9.73 23.57
C GLU A 273 4.42 -9.93 24.87
N GLU A 274 5.74 -10.08 24.78
CA GLU A 274 6.63 -10.14 25.94
C GLU A 274 6.72 -8.81 26.71
N PHE A 275 6.22 -7.70 26.10
CA PHE A 275 6.28 -6.34 26.63
C PHE A 275 4.88 -5.76 26.90
N PRO A 276 4.29 -5.98 28.10
CA PRO A 276 2.90 -5.61 28.41
C PRO A 276 2.56 -4.12 28.26
N SER A 277 3.56 -3.24 28.21
CA SER A 277 3.38 -1.81 27.99
C SER A 277 3.25 -1.43 26.50
N LEU A 278 3.50 -2.36 25.60
CA LEU A 278 3.30 -2.19 24.16
C LEU A 278 1.95 -2.75 23.74
N ALA A 279 1.36 -2.17 22.71
CA ALA A 279 0.19 -2.74 22.03
C ALA A 279 0.36 -2.64 20.52
N VAL A 280 -0.40 -3.40 19.79
CA VAL A 280 -0.36 -3.44 18.32
C VAL A 280 -1.75 -3.34 17.72
N ARG A 281 -1.81 -2.81 16.51
CA ARG A 281 -3.01 -2.78 15.68
C ARG A 281 -2.64 -3.27 14.26
N PRO A 282 -3.33 -4.25 13.70
CA PRO A 282 -4.38 -5.09 14.32
C PRO A 282 -3.83 -5.92 15.49
N THR A 283 -4.72 -6.50 16.30
CA THR A 283 -4.31 -7.34 17.45
C THR A 283 -3.74 -8.70 17.04
N GLN A 284 -3.98 -9.10 15.80
CA GLN A 284 -3.41 -10.30 15.17
C GLN A 284 -2.79 -9.91 13.82
N PRO A 285 -1.69 -10.53 13.38
CA PRO A 285 -1.05 -10.21 12.12
C PRO A 285 -1.96 -10.55 10.94
N GLN A 286 -2.18 -9.57 10.04
CA GLN A 286 -3.03 -9.71 8.85
C GLN A 286 -2.27 -9.35 7.56
N ALA A 287 -1.19 -8.59 7.67
CA ALA A 287 -0.27 -8.24 6.59
C ALA A 287 1.15 -8.15 7.16
N ASN A 288 2.14 -7.79 6.37
CA ASN A 288 3.49 -7.50 6.86
C ASN A 288 3.63 -6.05 7.35
N MET A 289 2.58 -5.51 7.92
CA MET A 289 2.61 -4.19 8.56
C MET A 289 1.79 -4.19 9.85
N LEU A 290 2.11 -3.25 10.73
CA LEU A 290 1.39 -3.01 11.98
C LEU A 290 1.55 -1.55 12.44
N HIS A 291 0.64 -1.11 13.28
CA HIS A 291 0.85 0.07 14.13
C HIS A 291 1.32 -0.39 15.51
N LEU A 292 2.55 -0.06 15.86
CA LEU A 292 3.08 -0.25 17.21
C LEU A 292 2.64 0.93 18.07
N ILE A 293 1.90 0.65 19.13
CA ILE A 293 1.40 1.64 20.10
C ILE A 293 2.34 1.64 21.30
N LEU A 294 2.89 2.81 21.61
CA LEU A 294 3.93 3.01 22.62
C LEU A 294 3.41 3.91 23.75
N PRO A 295 3.78 3.64 25.02
CA PRO A 295 3.31 4.37 26.20
C PRO A 295 4.08 5.69 26.41
N PHE A 296 4.23 6.46 25.35
CA PHE A 296 4.90 7.77 25.35
C PHE A 296 4.04 8.77 24.59
N SER A 297 4.03 10.02 25.03
CA SER A 297 3.52 11.09 24.18
C SER A 297 4.31 11.17 22.87
N CYS A 298 3.70 11.73 21.83
CA CYS A 298 4.38 11.86 20.53
C CYS A 298 5.65 12.74 20.63
N GLU A 299 5.66 13.72 21.53
CA GLU A 299 6.83 14.58 21.75
C GLU A 299 7.97 13.81 22.43
N GLU A 300 7.67 13.03 23.47
CA GLU A 300 8.65 12.18 24.16
C GLU A 300 9.23 11.15 23.19
N LEU A 301 8.37 10.49 22.42
CA LEU A 301 8.83 9.48 21.47
C LEU A 301 9.68 10.07 20.34
N LYS A 302 9.42 11.33 19.91
CA LYS A 302 10.28 12.05 18.97
C LYS A 302 11.67 12.35 19.57
N LYS A 303 11.74 12.70 20.85
CA LYS A 303 13.02 12.88 21.57
C LYS A 303 13.79 11.55 21.66
N LEU A 304 13.10 10.47 22.02
CA LEU A 304 13.70 9.12 22.03
C LEU A 304 14.20 8.71 20.63
N GLN A 305 13.39 8.94 19.58
CA GLN A 305 13.83 8.65 18.20
C GLN A 305 15.08 9.45 17.82
N HIS A 306 15.16 10.71 18.22
CA HIS A 306 16.35 11.53 17.99
C HIS A 306 17.57 10.95 18.71
N THR A 307 17.45 10.59 20.00
CA THR A 307 18.52 9.97 20.79
C THR A 307 18.96 8.63 20.17
N PHE A 308 18.02 7.77 19.82
CA PHE A 308 18.33 6.48 19.18
C PHE A 308 19.04 6.67 17.84
N ALA A 309 18.63 7.66 17.05
CA ALA A 309 19.28 7.94 15.77
C ALA A 309 20.71 8.48 15.94
N THR A 310 20.92 9.46 16.84
CA THR A 310 22.20 10.15 16.98
C THR A 310 23.22 9.40 17.82
N GLU A 311 22.79 8.69 18.87
CA GLU A 311 23.70 8.03 19.80
C GLU A 311 23.87 6.54 19.52
N LYS A 312 22.84 5.88 18.92
CA LYS A 312 22.84 4.44 18.67
C LYS A 312 22.76 4.08 17.19
N GLY A 313 22.57 5.07 16.30
CA GLY A 313 22.42 4.83 14.88
C GLY A 313 21.21 3.95 14.52
N ILE A 314 20.10 4.01 15.32
CA ILE A 314 18.90 3.19 15.13
C ILE A 314 17.73 4.08 14.69
N TRP A 315 17.11 3.71 13.58
CA TRP A 315 15.86 4.27 13.10
C TRP A 315 14.72 3.28 13.34
N PHE A 316 13.71 3.69 14.14
CA PHE A 316 12.56 2.83 14.44
C PHE A 316 11.22 3.34 13.89
N GLY A 317 11.23 4.41 13.10
CA GLY A 317 10.05 4.95 12.43
C GLY A 317 9.66 6.36 12.88
N ASN A 318 8.60 6.90 12.30
CA ASN A 318 8.10 8.24 12.60
C ASN A 318 6.99 8.19 13.65
N PRO A 319 7.18 8.81 14.83
CA PRO A 319 6.12 8.93 15.83
C PRO A 319 4.93 9.75 15.34
N GLN A 320 3.73 9.23 15.54
CA GLN A 320 2.46 9.87 15.20
C GLN A 320 1.59 10.03 16.44
N VAL A 321 0.79 11.09 16.45
CA VAL A 321 -0.17 11.36 17.53
C VAL A 321 -1.31 10.36 17.54
N THR A 322 -1.87 10.09 18.72
CA THR A 322 -3.11 9.33 18.91
C THR A 322 -4.14 10.20 19.61
N ALA A 323 -5.35 9.67 19.79
CA ALA A 323 -6.37 10.31 20.64
C ALA A 323 -5.97 10.35 22.13
N HIS A 324 -5.01 9.51 22.54
CA HIS A 324 -4.52 9.47 23.92
C HIS A 324 -3.22 10.28 24.05
N PRO A 325 -3.15 11.33 24.88
CA PRO A 325 -1.99 12.22 24.96
C PRO A 325 -0.70 11.54 25.41
N ASN A 326 -0.81 10.44 26.17
CA ASN A 326 0.33 9.68 26.69
C ASN A 326 0.64 8.43 25.87
N GLN A 327 0.12 8.34 24.66
CA GLN A 327 0.40 7.26 23.72
C GLN A 327 0.72 7.82 22.35
N SER A 328 1.55 7.12 21.62
CA SER A 328 1.83 7.40 20.23
C SER A 328 1.93 6.11 19.40
N ILE A 329 1.79 6.26 18.11
CA ILE A 329 1.88 5.17 17.15
C ILE A 329 3.16 5.34 16.32
N VAL A 330 3.79 4.19 16.00
CA VAL A 330 4.77 4.09 14.94
C VAL A 330 4.28 3.03 13.96
N GLU A 331 4.15 3.40 12.70
CA GLU A 331 3.85 2.45 11.62
C GLU A 331 5.11 1.63 11.33
N TRP A 332 4.99 0.32 11.44
CA TRP A 332 6.03 -0.62 11.02
C TRP A 332 5.57 -1.38 9.79
N TYR A 333 6.42 -1.36 8.79
CA TYR A 333 6.37 -2.21 7.62
C TYR A 333 7.50 -3.23 7.76
N ILE A 334 7.14 -4.49 7.89
CA ILE A 334 8.07 -5.60 8.02
C ILE A 334 8.60 -5.91 6.62
N GLY A 335 9.80 -5.41 6.34
CA GLY A 335 10.54 -5.58 5.12
C GLY A 335 11.91 -6.21 5.39
N ASP A 336 12.86 -5.97 4.49
CA ASP A 336 14.18 -6.59 4.52
C ASP A 336 14.93 -6.36 5.84
N TYR A 337 14.76 -5.19 6.46
CA TYR A 337 15.45 -4.88 7.72
C TYR A 337 14.98 -5.79 8.86
N LEU A 338 13.69 -5.86 9.13
CA LEU A 338 13.15 -6.69 10.20
C LEU A 338 13.19 -8.18 9.86
N LEU A 339 13.18 -8.56 8.58
CA LEU A 339 13.35 -9.94 8.15
C LEU A 339 14.73 -10.48 8.57
N ASN A 340 15.75 -9.63 8.52
CA ASN A 340 17.15 -10.01 8.79
C ASN A 340 17.61 -9.66 10.22
N LEU A 341 16.82 -8.95 11.01
CA LEU A 341 17.16 -8.60 12.39
C LEU A 341 16.91 -9.79 13.32
N GLY A 342 17.88 -10.09 14.21
CA GLY A 342 17.75 -11.16 15.19
C GLY A 342 16.67 -10.86 16.26
N ASP A 343 16.04 -11.91 16.78
CA ASP A 343 15.01 -11.78 17.82
C ASP A 343 15.54 -11.12 19.10
N ASP A 344 16.78 -11.48 19.51
CA ASP A 344 17.39 -10.92 20.71
C ASP A 344 17.77 -9.44 20.52
N GLU A 345 18.15 -9.05 19.31
CA GLU A 345 18.39 -7.64 18.96
C GLU A 345 17.11 -6.82 19.07
N LEU A 346 15.99 -7.39 18.60
CA LEU A 346 14.67 -6.74 18.71
C LEU A 346 14.22 -6.65 20.17
N ARG A 347 14.40 -7.70 20.97
CA ARG A 347 14.14 -7.66 22.43
C ARG A 347 15.01 -6.62 23.14
N SER A 348 16.30 -6.57 22.80
CA SER A 348 17.22 -5.57 23.33
C SER A 348 16.78 -4.14 22.98
N PHE A 349 16.35 -3.91 21.75
CA PHE A 349 15.77 -2.62 21.34
C PHE A 349 14.57 -2.23 22.21
N PHE A 350 13.59 -3.11 22.40
CA PHE A 350 12.42 -2.81 23.24
C PHE A 350 12.79 -2.57 24.71
N ASN A 351 13.69 -3.36 25.29
CA ASN A 351 14.18 -3.15 26.65
C ASN A 351 14.82 -1.76 26.80
N GLN A 352 15.65 -1.35 25.85
CA GLN A 352 16.31 -0.05 25.87
C GLN A 352 15.28 1.09 25.67
N LEU A 353 14.33 0.94 24.74
CA LEU A 353 13.28 1.93 24.47
C LEU A 353 12.39 2.17 25.67
N LEU A 354 12.04 1.10 26.39
CA LEU A 354 11.17 1.16 27.57
C LEU A 354 11.93 1.48 28.88
N GLY A 355 13.24 1.69 28.81
CA GLY A 355 14.08 1.99 29.98
C GLY A 355 14.30 0.81 30.93
N LYS A 356 14.01 -0.43 30.52
CA LYS A 356 14.35 -1.63 31.27
C LYS A 356 15.85 -1.94 31.05
N LYS A 357 16.60 -2.12 32.13
CA LYS A 357 17.98 -2.63 32.00
C LYS A 357 17.90 -4.04 31.42
N ALA A 358 18.74 -4.29 30.41
CA ALA A 358 18.89 -5.62 29.80
C ALA A 358 19.40 -6.64 30.82
#